data_2971c530dbba5d8a07393b10f7057152
#
_entry.id   2971c530dbba5d8a07393b10f7057152
#
_cell.length_a   1.000
_cell.length_b   1.000
_cell.length_c   1.000
_cell.angle_alpha   90.00
_cell.angle_beta   90.00
_cell.angle_gamma   90.00
#
_symmetry.space_group_name_H-M   'P 1'
#
loop_
_entity.id
_entity.type
_entity.pdbx_description
1 polymer ?
#
loop_
_entity_poly.entity_id
_entity_poly.type
_entity_poly.pdbx_seq_one_letter_code
_entity_poly.pdbx_strand_id
1 'polypeptide(L)'
;MNRRENWDYQSALAWLDELGETQVKPGLARIRALMATLGDPQQQLRAVIIGGTNGKGTTCWLLEDALCRAGFRVGCATSPHLHSVRERLRLDRSPVSEAEFAALADVVRRACRKMAEHPSYFEVLTSITLAWFARREADIVVLEVGLGGELDAMNIVDAEVAVLTTLALEHTDWLGDNLEAIARTKAGIVRPGTHVITGWPPEFHQFIPPCASLANGASAREWAALALERLGIAGEVGKTQPPGRREQAGNIMLDCAHNPHALSWLLARIAEPAVVVFGCLHDKPLAKMLALLPLGAELLACAPDSPRARSAAVVIAAARKLGRRGRACDTVAEALELAGERPTLVVGSSYLVAEARRDLGLPGSDES
;
A
#
# COMPACT_ATOMS: atom_id res chain seq x y z
N MET A 1 -18.04 9.47 -39.73
CA MET A 1 -17.81 8.09 -39.21
C MET A 1 -16.85 8.19 -38.05
N ASN A 2 -17.38 8.25 -36.82
CA ASN A 2 -16.54 8.22 -35.61
C ASN A 2 -15.90 6.83 -35.53
N ARG A 3 -14.56 6.75 -35.69
CA ARG A 3 -13.80 5.60 -35.22
C ARG A 3 -14.07 5.57 -33.73
N ARG A 4 -14.84 4.59 -33.24
CA ARG A 4 -14.78 4.21 -31.81
C ARG A 4 -13.34 3.76 -31.60
N GLU A 5 -12.51 4.60 -30.98
CA GLU A 5 -11.22 4.16 -30.46
C GLU A 5 -11.48 2.87 -29.70
N ASN A 6 -10.76 1.83 -30.05
CA ASN A 6 -10.91 0.53 -29.41
C ASN A 6 -10.33 0.68 -28.01
N TRP A 7 -11.19 1.05 -27.04
CA TRP A 7 -10.79 1.28 -25.66
C TRP A 7 -10.63 -0.08 -24.97
N ASP A 8 -9.42 -0.42 -24.66
CA ASP A 8 -9.00 -1.66 -24.01
C ASP A 8 -8.18 -1.37 -22.73
N TYR A 9 -7.65 -2.42 -22.13
CA TYR A 9 -6.85 -2.30 -20.92
C TYR A 9 -5.57 -1.48 -21.13
N GLN A 10 -4.89 -1.63 -22.24
CA GLN A 10 -3.69 -0.86 -22.56
C GLN A 10 -4.01 0.63 -22.75
N SER A 11 -5.12 0.94 -23.37
CA SER A 11 -5.62 2.33 -23.47
C SER A 11 -5.95 2.93 -22.10
N ALA A 12 -6.49 2.12 -21.17
CA ALA A 12 -6.78 2.55 -19.82
C ALA A 12 -5.50 2.82 -19.02
N LEU A 13 -4.46 1.97 -19.16
CA LEU A 13 -3.16 2.18 -18.54
C LEU A 13 -2.49 3.44 -19.05
N ALA A 14 -2.43 3.63 -20.39
CA ALA A 14 -1.84 4.82 -21.00
C ALA A 14 -2.51 6.11 -20.49
N TRP A 15 -3.85 6.11 -20.39
CA TRP A 15 -4.57 7.25 -19.82
C TRP A 15 -4.24 7.49 -18.33
N LEU A 16 -4.10 6.45 -17.53
CA LEU A 16 -3.69 6.59 -16.13
C LEU A 16 -2.28 7.15 -15.99
N ASP A 17 -1.35 6.71 -16.85
CA ASP A 17 0.04 7.18 -16.86
C ASP A 17 0.12 8.68 -17.19
N GLU A 18 -0.74 9.19 -18.07
CA GLU A 18 -0.86 10.61 -18.37
C GLU A 18 -1.22 11.46 -17.14
N LEU A 19 -1.95 10.89 -16.16
CA LEU A 19 -2.32 11.59 -14.92
C LEU A 19 -1.13 11.74 -13.96
N GLY A 20 -0.10 10.95 -14.12
CA GLY A 20 1.12 10.97 -13.31
C GLY A 20 0.91 10.48 -11.87
N GLU A 21 1.29 9.25 -11.58
CA GLU A 21 1.10 8.61 -10.27
C GLU A 21 1.66 9.44 -9.09
N THR A 22 2.67 10.25 -9.34
CA THR A 22 3.39 11.02 -8.30
C THR A 22 2.80 12.39 -8.02
N GLN A 23 1.79 12.83 -8.78
CA GLN A 23 1.15 14.13 -8.57
C GLN A 23 0.14 14.06 -7.43
N VAL A 24 0.58 14.41 -6.23
CA VAL A 24 -0.29 14.51 -5.06
C VAL A 24 -1.07 15.82 -5.11
N LYS A 25 -2.40 15.72 -5.07
CA LYS A 25 -3.30 16.88 -5.01
C LYS A 25 -4.16 16.78 -3.75
N PRO A 26 -3.78 17.38 -2.61
CA PRO A 26 -4.56 17.29 -1.38
C PRO A 26 -5.97 17.86 -1.55
N GLY A 27 -6.94 17.29 -0.85
CA GLY A 27 -8.31 17.80 -0.80
C GLY A 27 -9.34 16.80 -1.36
N LEU A 28 -10.55 16.83 -0.80
CA LEU A 28 -11.62 15.90 -1.15
C LEU A 28 -12.65 16.45 -2.14
N ALA A 29 -12.55 17.74 -2.52
CA ALA A 29 -13.56 18.38 -3.37
C ALA A 29 -13.64 17.71 -4.77
N ARG A 30 -12.49 17.43 -5.41
CA ARG A 30 -12.42 16.81 -6.74
C ARG A 30 -13.00 15.40 -6.75
N ILE A 31 -12.57 14.56 -5.79
CA ILE A 31 -13.05 13.17 -5.71
C ILE A 31 -14.55 13.13 -5.41
N ARG A 32 -15.05 14.00 -4.52
CA ARG A 32 -16.49 14.10 -4.25
C ARG A 32 -17.29 14.52 -5.48
N ALA A 33 -16.81 15.52 -6.24
CA ALA A 33 -17.46 15.93 -7.48
C ALA A 33 -17.46 14.82 -8.54
N LEU A 34 -16.35 14.07 -8.64
CA LEU A 34 -16.27 12.92 -9.54
C LEU A 34 -17.26 11.82 -9.14
N MET A 35 -17.30 11.46 -7.86
CA MET A 35 -18.21 10.41 -7.37
C MET A 35 -19.67 10.82 -7.50
N ALA A 36 -20.02 12.09 -7.26
CA ALA A 36 -21.38 12.61 -7.52
C ALA A 36 -21.77 12.45 -9.00
N THR A 37 -20.83 12.66 -9.95
CA THR A 37 -21.07 12.43 -11.36
C THR A 37 -21.30 10.95 -11.69
N LEU A 38 -20.77 10.04 -10.87
CA LEU A 38 -20.94 8.59 -10.98
C LEU A 38 -22.15 8.06 -10.18
N GLY A 39 -22.91 8.94 -9.52
CA GLY A 39 -24.09 8.58 -8.72
C GLY A 39 -23.81 8.16 -7.31
N ASP A 40 -22.68 8.62 -6.73
CA ASP A 40 -22.23 8.39 -5.36
C ASP A 40 -22.24 6.91 -4.91
N PRO A 41 -21.65 5.99 -5.71
CA PRO A 41 -21.69 4.55 -5.41
C PRO A 41 -21.09 4.20 -4.05
N GLN A 42 -20.17 5.02 -3.50
CA GLN A 42 -19.55 4.80 -2.20
C GLN A 42 -20.52 4.85 -1.03
N GLN A 43 -21.67 5.50 -1.17
CA GLN A 43 -22.68 5.60 -0.10
C GLN A 43 -23.39 4.27 0.19
N GLN A 44 -23.29 3.30 -0.72
CA GLN A 44 -23.90 1.98 -0.57
C GLN A 44 -22.95 0.96 0.08
N LEU A 45 -21.69 1.34 0.30
CA LEU A 45 -20.65 0.42 0.74
C LEU A 45 -20.53 0.42 2.27
N ARG A 46 -20.63 -0.75 2.85
CA ARG A 46 -20.24 -1.02 4.23
C ARG A 46 -18.72 -1.11 4.29
N ALA A 47 -18.03 -0.26 5.05
CA ALA A 47 -16.59 -0.09 4.92
C ALA A 47 -15.78 -0.23 6.22
N VAL A 48 -14.59 -0.78 6.08
CA VAL A 48 -13.48 -0.66 7.03
C VAL A 48 -12.38 0.15 6.36
N ILE A 49 -11.94 1.24 7.00
CA ILE A 49 -10.83 2.06 6.50
C ILE A 49 -9.56 1.83 7.34
N ILE A 50 -8.42 1.66 6.68
CA ILE A 50 -7.15 1.31 7.34
C ILE A 50 -6.10 2.36 7.00
N GLY A 51 -5.77 3.18 8.01
CA GLY A 51 -4.71 4.20 7.97
C GLY A 51 -3.53 3.84 8.87
N GLY A 52 -2.52 4.71 8.89
CA GLY A 52 -1.31 4.52 9.69
C GLY A 52 -0.04 4.56 8.85
N THR A 53 1.12 4.33 9.46
CA THR A 53 2.41 4.36 8.75
C THR A 53 2.73 2.99 8.14
N ASN A 54 2.90 1.95 8.93
CA ASN A 54 3.24 0.62 8.46
C ASN A 54 2.16 -0.40 8.87
N GLY A 55 2.04 -1.49 8.11
CA GLY A 55 1.12 -2.59 8.41
C GLY A 55 -0.27 -2.47 7.77
N LYS A 56 -0.60 -1.35 7.10
CA LYS A 56 -1.88 -1.13 6.43
C LYS A 56 -2.25 -2.27 5.48
N GLY A 57 -1.47 -2.47 4.41
CA GLY A 57 -1.75 -3.49 3.40
C GLY A 57 -1.78 -4.92 3.97
N THR A 58 -0.93 -5.22 4.98
CA THR A 58 -0.98 -6.52 5.67
C THR A 58 -2.28 -6.68 6.46
N THR A 59 -2.76 -5.64 7.11
CA THR A 59 -4.04 -5.66 7.82
C THR A 59 -5.21 -5.82 6.84
N CYS A 60 -5.19 -5.10 5.71
CA CYS A 60 -6.18 -5.26 4.63
C CYS A 60 -6.24 -6.71 4.15
N TRP A 61 -5.08 -7.30 3.84
CA TRP A 61 -4.97 -8.68 3.36
C TRP A 61 -5.54 -9.71 4.35
N LEU A 62 -5.17 -9.58 5.62
CA LEU A 62 -5.62 -10.49 6.66
C LEU A 62 -7.12 -10.35 6.94
N LEU A 63 -7.63 -9.13 6.90
CA LEU A 63 -9.06 -8.87 7.12
C LEU A 63 -9.89 -9.34 5.92
N GLU A 64 -9.46 -9.09 4.68
CA GLU A 64 -10.06 -9.61 3.46
C GLU A 64 -10.19 -11.14 3.53
N ASP A 65 -9.07 -11.85 3.82
CA ASP A 65 -9.05 -13.30 3.94
C ASP A 65 -10.04 -13.82 5.00
N ALA A 66 -10.08 -13.18 6.16
CA ALA A 66 -10.96 -13.59 7.25
C ALA A 66 -12.45 -13.34 6.93
N LEU A 67 -12.79 -12.22 6.31
CA LEU A 67 -14.14 -11.90 5.87
C LEU A 67 -14.63 -12.82 4.76
N CYS A 68 -13.78 -13.12 3.76
CA CYS A 68 -14.11 -14.10 2.71
C CYS A 68 -14.37 -15.49 3.29
N ARG A 69 -13.55 -15.93 4.28
CA ARG A 69 -13.80 -17.22 4.97
C ARG A 69 -15.05 -17.23 5.82
N ALA A 70 -15.50 -16.06 6.28
CA ALA A 70 -16.78 -15.89 6.96
C ALA A 70 -17.99 -15.85 6.01
N GLY A 71 -17.76 -15.97 4.68
CA GLY A 71 -18.78 -16.05 3.65
C GLY A 71 -19.26 -14.73 3.08
N PHE A 72 -18.56 -13.62 3.37
CA PHE A 72 -18.86 -12.30 2.81
C PHE A 72 -18.21 -12.13 1.44
N ARG A 73 -18.87 -11.36 0.58
CA ARG A 73 -18.30 -10.84 -0.66
C ARG A 73 -17.51 -9.58 -0.35
N VAL A 74 -16.18 -9.67 -0.48
CA VAL A 74 -15.28 -8.65 0.06
C VAL A 74 -14.56 -7.89 -1.05
N GLY A 75 -14.79 -6.57 -1.10
CA GLY A 75 -13.93 -5.67 -1.87
C GLY A 75 -12.70 -5.27 -1.06
N CYS A 76 -11.50 -5.35 -1.63
CA CYS A 76 -10.29 -4.90 -0.96
C CYS A 76 -9.47 -3.96 -1.85
N ALA A 77 -9.21 -2.75 -1.33
CA ALA A 77 -8.37 -1.77 -1.98
C ALA A 77 -7.04 -1.63 -1.24
N THR A 78 -5.91 -1.79 -1.95
CA THR A 78 -4.55 -1.67 -1.38
C THR A 78 -3.63 -0.84 -2.26
N SER A 79 -2.54 -0.30 -1.69
CA SER A 79 -1.52 0.45 -2.40
C SER A 79 -0.14 0.36 -1.74
N PRO A 80 0.96 0.46 -2.52
CA PRO A 80 1.01 0.35 -3.97
C PRO A 80 0.81 -1.11 -4.46
N HIS A 81 0.78 -1.33 -5.77
CA HIS A 81 0.87 -2.66 -6.37
C HIS A 81 2.34 -3.11 -6.53
N LEU A 82 2.55 -4.39 -6.82
CA LEU A 82 3.86 -4.95 -7.16
C LEU A 82 4.04 -5.07 -8.69
N HIS A 83 3.10 -5.71 -9.38
CA HIS A 83 3.22 -6.01 -10.81
C HIS A 83 2.15 -5.32 -11.65
N SER A 84 0.90 -5.28 -11.19
CA SER A 84 -0.24 -4.79 -11.94
C SER A 84 -1.10 -3.84 -11.14
N VAL A 85 -1.56 -2.74 -11.75
CA VAL A 85 -2.51 -1.81 -11.11
C VAL A 85 -3.78 -2.52 -10.65
N ARG A 86 -4.15 -3.66 -11.26
CA ARG A 86 -5.31 -4.48 -10.90
C ARG A 86 -5.22 -5.06 -9.49
N GLU A 87 -4.01 -5.26 -8.96
CA GLU A 87 -3.77 -5.69 -7.58
C GLU A 87 -4.34 -4.73 -6.54
N ARG A 88 -4.49 -3.46 -6.92
CA ARG A 88 -5.04 -2.43 -6.03
C ARG A 88 -6.54 -2.57 -5.80
N LEU A 89 -7.23 -3.35 -6.65
CA LEU A 89 -8.68 -3.58 -6.62
C LEU A 89 -8.95 -5.08 -6.66
N ARG A 90 -9.27 -5.67 -5.54
CA ARG A 90 -9.62 -7.09 -5.45
C ARG A 90 -11.06 -7.27 -5.00
N LEU A 91 -11.71 -8.30 -5.50
CA LEU A 91 -12.99 -8.82 -5.01
C LEU A 91 -12.80 -10.30 -4.69
N ASP A 92 -13.13 -10.70 -3.49
CA ASP A 92 -12.98 -12.08 -3.02
C ASP A 92 -11.56 -12.61 -3.28
N ARG A 93 -10.55 -11.77 -2.97
CA ARG A 93 -9.11 -12.02 -3.13
C ARG A 93 -8.60 -12.04 -4.56
N SER A 94 -9.47 -11.90 -5.55
CA SER A 94 -9.10 -11.90 -6.98
C SER A 94 -9.04 -10.47 -7.51
N PRO A 95 -7.98 -10.08 -8.24
CA PRO A 95 -7.88 -8.79 -8.89
C PRO A 95 -9.00 -8.59 -9.93
N VAL A 96 -9.37 -7.34 -10.17
CA VAL A 96 -10.29 -6.98 -11.25
C VAL A 96 -9.77 -7.47 -12.59
N SER A 97 -10.64 -8.00 -13.46
CA SER A 97 -10.25 -8.40 -14.81
C SER A 97 -9.86 -7.19 -15.67
N GLU A 98 -8.98 -7.39 -16.66
CA GLU A 98 -8.57 -6.32 -17.58
C GLU A 98 -9.77 -5.68 -18.31
N ALA A 99 -10.72 -6.51 -18.72
CA ALA A 99 -11.92 -6.04 -19.42
C ALA A 99 -12.80 -5.16 -18.50
N GLU A 100 -13.01 -5.56 -17.24
CA GLU A 100 -13.78 -4.77 -16.28
C GLU A 100 -13.05 -3.48 -15.90
N PHE A 101 -11.74 -3.55 -15.67
CA PHE A 101 -10.93 -2.38 -15.38
C PHE A 101 -11.02 -1.36 -16.52
N ALA A 102 -10.82 -1.79 -17.78
CA ALA A 102 -10.93 -0.93 -18.95
C ALA A 102 -12.33 -0.30 -19.08
N ALA A 103 -13.39 -1.09 -18.91
CA ALA A 103 -14.75 -0.59 -18.98
C ALA A 103 -15.07 0.48 -17.92
N LEU A 104 -14.61 0.27 -16.68
CA LEU A 104 -14.77 1.22 -15.58
C LEU A 104 -13.91 2.47 -15.78
N ALA A 105 -12.66 2.30 -16.23
CA ALA A 105 -11.76 3.40 -16.54
C ALA A 105 -12.36 4.32 -17.62
N ASP A 106 -13.02 3.78 -18.65
CA ASP A 106 -13.70 4.59 -19.68
C ASP A 106 -14.89 5.37 -19.10
N VAL A 107 -15.67 4.77 -18.20
CA VAL A 107 -16.77 5.47 -17.50
C VAL A 107 -16.23 6.64 -16.70
N VAL A 108 -15.20 6.41 -15.87
CA VAL A 108 -14.58 7.44 -15.04
C VAL A 108 -13.90 8.51 -15.90
N ARG A 109 -13.19 8.14 -16.97
CA ARG A 109 -12.58 9.07 -17.92
C ARG A 109 -13.61 10.03 -18.53
N ARG A 110 -14.77 9.49 -18.94
CA ARG A 110 -15.86 10.33 -19.47
C ARG A 110 -16.44 11.26 -18.43
N ALA A 111 -16.51 10.86 -17.16
CA ALA A 111 -16.91 11.73 -16.05
C ALA A 111 -15.87 12.85 -15.82
N CYS A 112 -14.57 12.52 -15.81
CA CYS A 112 -13.48 13.48 -15.64
C CYS A 112 -13.49 14.59 -16.70
N ARG A 113 -13.87 14.28 -17.95
CA ARG A 113 -13.97 15.28 -19.04
C ARG A 113 -15.01 16.37 -18.78
N LYS A 114 -15.96 16.15 -17.88
CA LYS A 114 -17.02 17.11 -17.51
C LYS A 114 -16.63 17.96 -16.31
N MET A 115 -15.50 17.69 -15.67
CA MET A 115 -15.04 18.38 -14.48
C MET A 115 -14.23 19.63 -14.81
N ALA A 116 -14.41 20.70 -14.01
CA ALA A 116 -13.61 21.92 -14.13
C ALA A 116 -12.15 21.69 -13.70
N GLU A 117 -11.92 20.87 -12.67
CA GLU A 117 -10.59 20.48 -12.20
C GLU A 117 -10.36 18.99 -12.44
N HIS A 118 -9.25 18.66 -13.09
CA HIS A 118 -8.89 17.25 -13.33
C HIS A 118 -8.46 16.57 -12.03
N PRO A 119 -9.05 15.41 -11.71
CA PRO A 119 -8.65 14.61 -10.56
C PRO A 119 -7.22 14.07 -10.74
N SER A 120 -6.58 13.72 -9.63
CA SER A 120 -5.28 13.06 -9.62
C SER A 120 -5.41 11.59 -10.00
N TYR A 121 -4.27 10.95 -10.33
CA TYR A 121 -4.18 9.50 -10.55
C TYR A 121 -4.88 8.70 -9.43
N PHE A 122 -4.57 9.02 -8.16
CA PHE A 122 -5.13 8.29 -7.03
C PHE A 122 -6.64 8.51 -6.85
N GLU A 123 -7.15 9.73 -7.08
CA GLU A 123 -8.59 10.03 -7.07
C GLU A 123 -9.34 9.28 -8.17
N VAL A 124 -8.77 9.19 -9.37
CA VAL A 124 -9.33 8.40 -10.48
C VAL A 124 -9.39 6.91 -10.12
N LEU A 125 -8.27 6.38 -9.61
CA LEU A 125 -8.19 4.97 -9.25
C LEU A 125 -9.14 4.61 -8.10
N THR A 126 -9.26 5.48 -7.09
CA THR A 126 -10.25 5.35 -6.02
C THR A 126 -11.66 5.32 -6.57
N SER A 127 -11.98 6.19 -7.55
CA SER A 127 -13.32 6.23 -8.16
C SER A 127 -13.63 4.95 -8.94
N ILE A 128 -12.66 4.42 -9.70
CA ILE A 128 -12.77 3.13 -10.39
C ILE A 128 -13.04 2.02 -9.36
N THR A 129 -12.29 2.00 -8.27
CA THR A 129 -12.37 1.00 -7.20
C THR A 129 -13.73 0.98 -6.54
N LEU A 130 -14.20 2.12 -6.04
CA LEU A 130 -15.47 2.22 -5.33
C LEU A 130 -16.67 1.96 -6.24
N ALA A 131 -16.61 2.44 -7.50
CA ALA A 131 -17.64 2.14 -8.49
C ALA A 131 -17.70 0.63 -8.84
N TRP A 132 -16.53 -0.04 -8.90
CA TRP A 132 -16.48 -1.47 -9.13
C TRP A 132 -17.07 -2.26 -7.97
N PHE A 133 -16.70 -1.94 -6.73
CA PHE A 133 -17.21 -2.62 -5.54
C PHE A 133 -18.74 -2.50 -5.43
N ALA A 134 -19.28 -1.30 -5.64
CA ALA A 134 -20.72 -1.09 -5.65
C ALA A 134 -21.41 -1.85 -6.78
N ARG A 135 -20.87 -1.83 -8.00
CA ARG A 135 -21.41 -2.57 -9.15
C ARG A 135 -21.38 -4.09 -8.94
N ARG A 136 -20.39 -4.57 -8.20
CA ARG A 136 -20.21 -5.99 -7.89
C ARG A 136 -20.93 -6.40 -6.61
N GLU A 137 -21.69 -5.48 -5.99
CA GLU A 137 -22.47 -5.72 -4.78
C GLU A 137 -21.61 -6.33 -3.67
N ALA A 138 -20.45 -5.72 -3.38
CA ALA A 138 -19.62 -6.13 -2.28
C ALA A 138 -20.35 -5.91 -0.93
N ASP A 139 -20.40 -6.94 -0.08
CA ASP A 139 -21.04 -6.87 1.24
C ASP A 139 -20.26 -5.96 2.18
N ILE A 140 -18.94 -6.03 2.12
CA ILE A 140 -18.00 -5.24 2.92
C ILE A 140 -16.80 -4.85 2.07
N VAL A 141 -16.32 -3.62 2.24
CA VAL A 141 -15.09 -3.17 1.59
C VAL A 141 -14.01 -2.84 2.62
N VAL A 142 -12.78 -3.25 2.35
CA VAL A 142 -11.59 -2.99 3.15
C VAL A 142 -10.70 -2.02 2.37
N LEU A 143 -10.53 -0.81 2.88
CA LEU A 143 -9.93 0.32 2.16
C LEU A 143 -8.63 0.76 2.80
N GLU A 144 -7.50 0.60 2.11
CA GLU A 144 -6.22 1.14 2.53
C GLU A 144 -6.11 2.62 2.16
N VAL A 145 -5.78 3.46 3.14
CA VAL A 145 -5.40 4.87 2.93
C VAL A 145 -4.06 4.94 2.20
N GLY A 146 -4.00 5.67 1.10
CA GLY A 146 -2.78 5.85 0.31
C GLY A 146 -1.77 6.76 0.99
N LEU A 147 -2.19 7.97 1.37
CA LEU A 147 -1.33 8.98 1.99
C LEU A 147 -2.07 9.79 3.07
N GLY A 148 -1.46 9.89 4.26
CA GLY A 148 -2.02 10.70 5.34
C GLY A 148 -3.26 10.07 5.96
N GLY A 149 -4.43 10.60 5.67
CA GLY A 149 -5.74 10.16 6.14
C GLY A 149 -6.85 11.16 5.82
N GLU A 150 -6.84 12.32 6.48
CA GLU A 150 -7.90 13.34 6.38
C GLU A 150 -8.27 13.72 4.94
N LEU A 151 -7.28 13.96 4.10
CA LEU A 151 -7.44 14.40 2.71
C LEU A 151 -7.19 13.28 1.69
N ASP A 152 -7.10 12.03 2.14
CA ASP A 152 -6.94 10.88 1.26
C ASP A 152 -8.24 10.56 0.52
N ALA A 153 -8.16 10.21 -0.76
CA ALA A 153 -9.32 9.95 -1.58
C ALA A 153 -10.21 8.81 -1.05
N MET A 154 -9.63 7.78 -0.40
CA MET A 154 -10.42 6.71 0.24
C MET A 154 -11.27 7.22 1.40
N ASN A 155 -10.92 8.36 2.00
CA ASN A 155 -11.64 8.96 3.13
C ASN A 155 -12.96 9.64 2.76
N ILE A 156 -13.50 9.41 1.57
CA ILE A 156 -14.87 9.84 1.20
C ILE A 156 -15.93 8.82 1.59
N VAL A 157 -15.54 7.64 2.06
CA VAL A 157 -16.44 6.58 2.51
C VAL A 157 -16.68 6.72 4.01
N ASP A 158 -17.93 6.55 4.45
CA ASP A 158 -18.28 6.51 5.87
C ASP A 158 -18.03 5.10 6.42
N ALA A 159 -16.90 4.91 7.07
CA ALA A 159 -16.47 3.61 7.56
C ALA A 159 -17.07 3.28 8.94
N GLU A 160 -17.56 2.05 9.14
CA GLU A 160 -18.00 1.53 10.44
C GLU A 160 -16.82 1.33 11.38
N VAL A 161 -15.67 0.89 10.82
CA VAL A 161 -14.45 0.63 11.58
C VAL A 161 -13.30 1.38 10.93
N ALA A 162 -12.51 2.08 11.72
CA ALA A 162 -11.24 2.70 11.33
C ALA A 162 -10.09 2.03 12.07
N VAL A 163 -9.08 1.60 11.33
CA VAL A 163 -7.84 1.06 11.91
C VAL A 163 -6.71 2.06 11.71
N LEU A 164 -6.15 2.55 12.81
CA LEU A 164 -4.95 3.38 12.86
C LEU A 164 -3.76 2.48 13.25
N THR A 165 -3.05 1.94 12.27
CA THR A 165 -2.02 0.91 12.49
C THR A 165 -0.84 1.42 13.33
N THR A 166 0.32 1.69 12.76
CA THR A 166 1.45 2.27 13.50
C THR A 166 1.56 3.77 13.23
N LEU A 167 2.25 4.47 14.12
CA LEU A 167 2.60 5.89 13.98
C LEU A 167 4.13 6.03 13.94
N ALA A 168 4.65 6.58 12.84
CA ALA A 168 6.08 6.87 12.68
C ALA A 168 6.27 8.05 11.71
N LEU A 169 7.46 8.64 11.73
CA LEU A 169 7.83 9.70 10.79
C LEU A 169 7.91 9.13 9.36
N GLU A 170 7.05 9.64 8.49
CA GLU A 170 7.04 9.35 7.06
C GLU A 170 6.39 10.52 6.29
N HIS A 171 6.70 10.64 5.00
CA HIS A 171 6.11 11.66 4.12
C HIS A 171 6.12 13.06 4.74
N THR A 172 7.24 13.44 5.38
CA THR A 172 7.37 14.69 6.13
C THR A 172 7.14 15.95 5.31
N ASP A 173 7.37 15.89 4.00
CA ASP A 173 7.09 16.98 3.06
C ASP A 173 5.57 17.28 2.92
N TRP A 174 4.70 16.33 3.30
CA TRP A 174 3.25 16.41 3.17
C TRP A 174 2.50 16.38 4.49
N LEU A 175 2.99 15.62 5.48
CA LEU A 175 2.27 15.34 6.71
C LEU A 175 2.81 16.12 7.91
N GLY A 176 3.91 16.88 7.72
CA GLY A 176 4.62 17.56 8.78
C GLY A 176 5.82 16.77 9.33
N ASP A 177 6.67 17.45 10.06
CA ASP A 177 7.99 17.00 10.49
C ASP A 177 8.01 16.36 11.89
N ASN A 178 6.84 16.23 12.53
CA ASN A 178 6.69 15.64 13.85
C ASN A 178 5.52 14.66 13.95
N LEU A 179 5.55 13.79 14.96
CA LEU A 179 4.56 12.74 15.14
C LEU A 179 3.15 13.27 15.43
N GLU A 180 3.03 14.43 16.06
CA GLU A 180 1.72 15.02 16.38
C GLU A 180 0.99 15.47 15.11
N ALA A 181 1.68 16.17 14.20
CA ALA A 181 1.11 16.58 12.92
C ALA A 181 0.66 15.37 12.11
N ILE A 182 1.51 14.34 12.05
CA ILE A 182 1.21 13.08 11.36
C ILE A 182 0.00 12.37 12.01
N ALA A 183 -0.06 12.33 13.35
CA ALA A 183 -1.18 11.74 14.08
C ALA A 183 -2.50 12.44 13.77
N ARG A 184 -2.53 13.78 13.81
CA ARG A 184 -3.73 14.58 13.46
C ARG A 184 -4.23 14.26 12.06
N THR A 185 -3.33 14.28 11.07
CA THR A 185 -3.70 13.98 9.68
C THR A 185 -4.22 12.56 9.51
N LYS A 186 -3.57 11.57 10.15
CA LYS A 186 -4.00 10.17 10.06
C LYS A 186 -5.32 9.92 10.80
N ALA A 187 -5.53 10.56 11.95
CA ALA A 187 -6.78 10.46 12.72
C ALA A 187 -7.99 11.06 11.99
N GLY A 188 -7.78 11.87 10.96
CA GLY A 188 -8.83 12.44 10.14
C GLY A 188 -9.69 11.44 9.34
N ILE A 189 -9.38 10.15 9.39
CA ILE A 189 -10.26 9.07 8.89
C ILE A 189 -11.35 8.67 9.88
N VAL A 190 -11.26 9.13 11.13
CA VAL A 190 -12.23 8.81 12.18
C VAL A 190 -13.37 9.80 12.16
N ARG A 191 -14.60 9.30 12.22
CA ARG A 191 -15.84 10.10 12.31
C ARG A 191 -16.63 9.75 13.56
N PRO A 192 -17.54 10.61 14.01
CA PRO A 192 -18.51 10.24 15.04
C PRO A 192 -19.23 8.96 14.66
N GLY A 193 -19.32 8.01 15.61
CA GLY A 193 -19.95 6.70 15.36
C GLY A 193 -19.03 5.61 14.84
N THR A 194 -17.80 5.92 14.38
CA THR A 194 -16.81 4.93 13.95
C THR A 194 -16.25 4.16 15.14
N HIS A 195 -16.09 2.84 15.01
CA HIS A 195 -15.31 2.03 15.94
C HIS A 195 -13.82 2.14 15.57
N VAL A 196 -12.97 2.55 16.51
CA VAL A 196 -11.54 2.76 16.25
C VAL A 196 -10.72 1.66 16.86
N ILE A 197 -9.75 1.16 16.07
CA ILE A 197 -8.72 0.24 16.50
C ILE A 197 -7.38 0.93 16.25
N THR A 198 -6.49 0.95 17.25
CA THR A 198 -5.22 1.66 17.11
C THR A 198 -4.03 0.84 17.60
N GLY A 199 -2.90 1.01 16.92
CA GLY A 199 -1.58 0.57 17.37
C GLY A 199 -0.72 1.73 17.89
N TRP A 200 -1.32 2.88 18.14
CA TRP A 200 -0.60 4.06 18.60
C TRP A 200 -0.30 4.02 20.10
N PRO A 201 0.82 4.59 20.53
CA PRO A 201 1.07 4.81 21.94
C PRO A 201 -0.02 5.68 22.58
N PRO A 202 -0.37 5.44 23.88
CA PRO A 202 -1.47 6.12 24.55
C PRO A 202 -1.41 7.65 24.53
N GLU A 203 -0.21 8.23 24.54
CA GLU A 203 0.01 9.69 24.47
C GLU A 203 -0.51 10.33 23.17
N PHE A 204 -0.68 9.53 22.09
CA PHE A 204 -1.24 10.00 20.83
C PHE A 204 -2.75 9.79 20.71
N HIS A 205 -3.40 9.11 21.67
CA HIS A 205 -4.84 8.90 21.60
C HIS A 205 -5.64 10.20 21.73
N GLN A 206 -5.06 11.24 22.32
CA GLN A 206 -5.66 12.59 22.37
C GLN A 206 -5.92 13.22 20.99
N PHE A 207 -5.26 12.74 19.93
CA PHE A 207 -5.45 13.21 18.55
C PHE A 207 -6.56 12.45 17.82
N ILE A 208 -7.06 11.34 18.38
CA ILE A 208 -8.18 10.59 17.81
C ILE A 208 -9.47 11.32 18.14
N PRO A 209 -10.30 11.71 17.14
CA PRO A 209 -11.58 12.36 17.39
C PRO A 209 -12.53 11.48 18.22
N PRO A 210 -13.60 12.07 18.80
CA PRO A 210 -14.65 11.30 19.45
C PRO A 210 -15.18 10.21 18.52
N CYS A 211 -15.23 8.97 19.03
CA CYS A 211 -15.58 7.77 18.28
C CYS A 211 -16.53 6.88 19.10
N ALA A 212 -17.14 5.87 18.49
CA ALA A 212 -18.07 4.95 19.17
C ALA A 212 -17.35 4.06 20.20
N SER A 213 -16.12 3.59 19.86
CA SER A 213 -15.27 2.84 20.77
C SER A 213 -13.82 2.92 20.32
N LEU A 214 -12.88 2.74 21.26
CA LEU A 214 -11.45 2.68 21.01
C LEU A 214 -10.89 1.37 21.57
N ALA A 215 -10.19 0.61 20.72
CA ALA A 215 -9.49 -0.62 21.10
C ALA A 215 -8.02 -0.55 20.67
N ASN A 216 -7.13 -1.19 21.44
CA ASN A 216 -5.71 -1.24 21.14
C ASN A 216 -5.33 -2.63 20.62
N GLY A 217 -4.44 -2.68 19.64
CA GLY A 217 -3.83 -3.89 19.11
C GLY A 217 -2.37 -3.62 18.73
N ALA A 218 -1.53 -4.65 18.78
CA ALA A 218 -0.09 -4.52 18.58
C ALA A 218 0.41 -5.07 17.23
N SER A 219 -0.46 -5.64 16.43
CA SER A 219 -0.08 -6.28 15.17
C SER A 219 -1.21 -6.26 14.14
N ALA A 220 -0.85 -6.41 12.85
CA ALA A 220 -1.83 -6.49 11.76
C ALA A 220 -2.89 -7.58 12.00
N ARG A 221 -2.50 -8.70 12.59
CA ARG A 221 -3.41 -9.81 12.93
C ARG A 221 -4.39 -9.43 14.03
N GLU A 222 -3.91 -8.77 15.08
CA GLU A 222 -4.79 -8.28 16.16
C GLU A 222 -5.73 -7.18 15.67
N TRP A 223 -5.24 -6.24 14.86
CA TRP A 223 -6.09 -5.19 14.28
C TRP A 223 -7.19 -5.78 13.39
N ALA A 224 -6.86 -6.80 12.58
CA ALA A 224 -7.87 -7.50 11.77
C ALA A 224 -8.87 -8.27 12.64
N ALA A 225 -8.41 -8.94 13.72
CA ALA A 225 -9.29 -9.65 14.64
C ALA A 225 -10.25 -8.72 15.38
N LEU A 226 -9.74 -7.59 15.88
CA LEU A 226 -10.56 -6.55 16.51
C LEU A 226 -11.55 -5.93 15.51
N ALA A 227 -11.17 -5.80 14.24
CA ALA A 227 -12.08 -5.30 13.20
C ALA A 227 -13.26 -6.26 12.97
N LEU A 228 -13.01 -7.57 12.90
CA LEU A 228 -14.08 -8.57 12.83
C LEU A 228 -15.03 -8.48 14.04
N GLU A 229 -14.47 -8.36 15.25
CA GLU A 229 -15.26 -8.20 16.49
C GLU A 229 -16.15 -6.96 16.42
N ARG A 230 -15.60 -5.80 15.98
CA ARG A 230 -16.38 -4.55 15.87
C ARG A 230 -17.44 -4.59 14.78
N LEU A 231 -17.24 -5.37 13.73
CA LEU A 231 -18.23 -5.64 12.70
C LEU A 231 -19.32 -6.63 13.16
N GLY A 232 -19.16 -7.27 14.32
CA GLY A 232 -20.06 -8.32 14.80
C GLY A 232 -19.94 -9.63 14.01
N ILE A 233 -18.79 -9.89 13.38
CA ILE A 233 -18.56 -11.04 12.52
C ILE A 233 -17.71 -12.07 13.26
N ALA A 234 -18.24 -13.28 13.40
CA ALA A 234 -17.49 -14.40 13.93
C ALA A 234 -16.48 -14.93 12.87
N GLY A 235 -15.22 -15.09 13.26
CA GLY A 235 -14.21 -15.59 12.36
C GLY A 235 -12.81 -15.52 12.99
N GLU A 236 -11.88 -16.24 12.38
CA GLU A 236 -10.46 -16.26 12.79
C GLU A 236 -9.59 -15.63 11.71
N VAL A 237 -8.63 -14.81 12.15
CA VAL A 237 -7.62 -14.23 11.26
C VAL A 237 -6.53 -15.26 10.99
N GLY A 238 -6.32 -15.57 9.72
CA GLY A 238 -5.30 -16.49 9.24
C GLY A 238 -3.87 -16.03 9.49
N LYS A 239 -2.91 -16.84 8.99
CA LYS A 239 -1.47 -16.53 9.06
C LYS A 239 -0.87 -16.20 7.69
N THR A 240 -1.72 -16.03 6.68
CA THR A 240 -1.28 -15.71 5.32
C THR A 240 -0.53 -14.37 5.30
N GLN A 241 0.44 -14.27 4.42
CA GLN A 241 1.21 -13.04 4.22
C GLN A 241 0.93 -12.52 2.80
N PRO A 242 0.78 -11.21 2.61
CA PRO A 242 0.70 -10.67 1.26
C PRO A 242 2.05 -10.82 0.54
N PRO A 243 2.06 -10.92 -0.80
CA PRO A 243 3.28 -10.90 -1.60
C PRO A 243 4.21 -9.73 -1.20
N GLY A 244 5.52 -9.98 -1.19
CA GLY A 244 6.52 -8.98 -0.80
C GLY A 244 6.46 -8.54 0.66
N ARG A 245 5.88 -9.33 1.56
CA ARG A 245 5.88 -9.08 3.01
C ARG A 245 6.40 -10.31 3.76
N ARG A 246 7.69 -10.30 4.07
CA ARG A 246 8.42 -11.44 4.63
C ARG A 246 8.19 -12.71 3.82
N GLU A 247 8.08 -12.54 2.52
CA GLU A 247 7.84 -13.63 1.57
C GLU A 247 9.13 -14.42 1.39
N GLN A 248 9.04 -15.74 1.54
CA GLN A 248 10.18 -16.63 1.46
C GLN A 248 10.21 -17.35 0.12
N ALA A 249 11.31 -17.24 -0.60
CA ALA A 249 11.59 -17.97 -1.83
C ALA A 249 12.95 -18.67 -1.70
N GLY A 250 12.96 -19.92 -1.27
CA GLY A 250 14.18 -20.65 -0.95
C GLY A 250 15.01 -19.96 0.16
N ASN A 251 16.25 -19.58 -0.16
CA ASN A 251 17.14 -18.84 0.74
C ASN A 251 16.96 -17.31 0.68
N ILE A 252 16.03 -16.82 -0.12
CA ILE A 252 15.77 -15.40 -0.33
C ILE A 252 14.50 -14.98 0.39
N MET A 253 14.58 -13.93 1.22
CA MET A 253 13.44 -13.27 1.80
C MET A 253 13.19 -11.94 1.10
N LEU A 254 11.95 -11.69 0.71
CA LEU A 254 11.50 -10.46 0.06
C LEU A 254 10.64 -9.65 1.03
N ASP A 255 10.99 -8.37 1.25
CA ASP A 255 10.16 -7.48 2.08
C ASP A 255 10.16 -6.04 1.56
N CYS A 256 8.99 -5.46 1.41
CA CYS A 256 8.79 -4.10 0.93
C CYS A 256 9.06 -3.01 2.01
N ALA A 257 9.74 -3.30 3.10
CA ALA A 257 10.12 -2.30 4.10
C ALA A 257 10.98 -1.22 3.45
N HIS A 258 10.52 0.03 3.50
CA HIS A 258 11.12 1.16 2.78
C HIS A 258 11.29 2.41 3.64
N ASN A 259 11.17 2.28 4.95
CA ASN A 259 11.43 3.33 5.93
C ASN A 259 12.16 2.74 7.17
N PRO A 260 12.83 3.56 7.99
CA PRO A 260 13.60 3.06 9.14
C PRO A 260 12.76 2.26 10.14
N HIS A 261 11.52 2.67 10.40
CA HIS A 261 10.64 1.99 11.35
C HIS A 261 10.26 0.58 10.86
N ALA A 262 9.86 0.43 9.59
CA ALA A 262 9.53 -0.87 9.01
C ALA A 262 10.77 -1.77 8.94
N LEU A 263 11.92 -1.23 8.54
CA LEU A 263 13.16 -1.97 8.44
C LEU A 263 13.65 -2.47 9.80
N SER A 264 13.63 -1.63 10.83
CA SER A 264 13.96 -2.01 12.20
C SER A 264 13.03 -3.12 12.71
N TRP A 265 11.72 -2.98 12.46
CA TRP A 265 10.73 -3.99 12.85
C TRP A 265 10.99 -5.34 12.16
N LEU A 266 11.31 -5.32 10.86
CA LEU A 266 11.64 -6.51 10.08
C LEU A 266 12.89 -7.20 10.62
N LEU A 267 14.00 -6.46 10.72
CA LEU A 267 15.30 -7.00 11.13
C LEU A 267 15.29 -7.61 12.54
N ALA A 268 14.44 -7.10 13.43
CA ALA A 268 14.26 -7.68 14.78
C ALA A 268 13.52 -9.03 14.78
N ARG A 269 12.99 -9.49 13.61
CA ARG A 269 12.10 -10.68 13.50
C ARG A 269 12.55 -11.71 12.47
N ILE A 270 13.69 -11.50 11.85
CA ILE A 270 14.29 -12.44 10.89
C ILE A 270 15.67 -12.87 11.37
N ALA A 271 16.16 -14.00 10.87
CA ALA A 271 17.56 -14.37 11.01
C ALA A 271 18.44 -13.36 10.27
N GLU A 272 19.65 -13.15 10.76
CA GLU A 272 20.60 -12.23 10.15
C GLU A 272 20.96 -12.73 8.73
N PRO A 273 20.74 -11.94 7.68
CA PRO A 273 21.07 -12.31 6.32
C PRO A 273 22.58 -12.20 6.09
N ALA A 274 23.12 -13.08 5.25
CA ALA A 274 24.51 -12.97 4.77
C ALA A 274 24.67 -11.92 3.66
N VAL A 275 23.59 -11.70 2.89
CA VAL A 275 23.54 -10.72 1.79
C VAL A 275 22.27 -9.87 1.94
N VAL A 276 22.41 -8.57 1.69
CA VAL A 276 21.28 -7.66 1.55
C VAL A 276 21.30 -7.04 0.16
N VAL A 277 20.29 -7.36 -0.64
CA VAL A 277 20.00 -6.65 -1.90
C VAL A 277 19.14 -5.45 -1.55
N PHE A 278 19.66 -4.24 -1.80
CA PHE A 278 19.03 -3.01 -1.33
C PHE A 278 18.88 -1.98 -2.43
N GLY A 279 17.70 -1.37 -2.51
CA GLY A 279 17.45 -0.22 -3.36
C GLY A 279 16.30 0.62 -2.81
N CYS A 280 16.40 1.94 -2.91
CA CYS A 280 15.36 2.83 -2.38
C CYS A 280 15.11 4.04 -3.28
N LEU A 281 14.01 4.74 -3.02
CA LEU A 281 13.60 5.95 -3.72
C LEU A 281 14.26 7.19 -3.11
N HIS A 282 14.27 8.30 -3.86
CA HIS A 282 14.92 9.57 -3.46
C HIS A 282 14.36 10.17 -2.17
N ASP A 283 13.05 10.02 -1.94
CA ASP A 283 12.34 10.56 -0.79
C ASP A 283 12.60 9.78 0.52
N LYS A 284 13.34 8.67 0.47
CA LYS A 284 13.61 7.85 1.65
C LYS A 284 14.90 8.25 2.36
N PRO A 285 14.96 8.17 3.71
CA PRO A 285 16.12 8.57 4.51
C PRO A 285 17.24 7.52 4.43
N LEU A 286 17.96 7.48 3.30
CA LEU A 286 18.96 6.47 2.93
C LEU A 286 19.96 6.17 4.05
N ALA A 287 20.58 7.19 4.64
CA ALA A 287 21.60 6.99 5.67
C ALA A 287 21.04 6.28 6.92
N LYS A 288 19.81 6.64 7.34
CA LYS A 288 19.13 5.99 8.48
C LYS A 288 18.79 4.53 8.17
N MET A 289 18.37 4.24 6.94
CA MET A 289 18.07 2.86 6.54
C MET A 289 19.34 2.02 6.45
N LEU A 290 20.38 2.52 5.82
CA LEU A 290 21.67 1.81 5.73
C LEU A 290 22.30 1.54 7.10
N ALA A 291 22.16 2.46 8.06
CA ALA A 291 22.69 2.28 9.42
C ALA A 291 22.03 1.09 10.16
N LEU A 292 20.80 0.74 9.84
CA LEU A 292 20.07 -0.38 10.45
C LEU A 292 20.46 -1.75 9.91
N LEU A 293 20.98 -1.82 8.67
CA LEU A 293 21.32 -3.11 8.07
C LEU A 293 22.41 -3.83 8.87
N PRO A 294 22.43 -5.17 8.94
CA PRO A 294 23.48 -5.94 9.62
C PRO A 294 24.87 -5.63 9.09
N LEU A 295 25.85 -5.40 9.96
CA LEU A 295 27.22 -5.05 9.55
C LEU A 295 27.95 -6.23 8.89
N GLY A 296 27.59 -7.46 9.27
CA GLY A 296 28.15 -8.69 8.72
C GLY A 296 27.65 -9.03 7.31
N ALA A 297 26.53 -8.46 6.90
CA ALA A 297 25.95 -8.73 5.60
C ALA A 297 26.67 -7.98 4.47
N GLU A 298 26.91 -8.68 3.35
CA GLU A 298 27.33 -8.03 2.11
C GLU A 298 26.19 -7.21 1.51
N LEU A 299 26.46 -5.95 1.16
CA LEU A 299 25.47 -5.08 0.52
C LEU A 299 25.60 -5.12 -1.00
N LEU A 300 24.57 -5.58 -1.68
CA LEU A 300 24.39 -5.50 -3.13
C LEU A 300 23.35 -4.42 -3.43
N ALA A 301 23.77 -3.29 -4.00
CA ALA A 301 22.87 -2.17 -4.24
C ALA A 301 22.39 -2.17 -5.69
N CYS A 302 21.07 -2.06 -5.88
CA CYS A 302 20.42 -1.93 -7.19
C CYS A 302 19.59 -0.64 -7.24
N ALA A 303 19.37 -0.10 -8.43
CA ALA A 303 18.39 0.94 -8.66
C ALA A 303 17.03 0.28 -8.94
N PRO A 304 15.97 0.51 -8.12
CA PRO A 304 14.64 0.01 -8.45
C PRO A 304 14.12 0.59 -9.78
N ASP A 305 13.31 -0.16 -10.51
CA ASP A 305 12.64 0.30 -11.74
C ASP A 305 11.60 1.38 -11.43
N SER A 306 12.07 2.59 -11.26
CA SER A 306 11.25 3.75 -10.94
C SER A 306 11.99 5.04 -11.33
N PRO A 307 11.31 6.05 -11.89
CA PRO A 307 11.91 7.35 -12.16
C PRO A 307 12.39 8.09 -10.89
N ARG A 308 11.94 7.64 -9.71
CA ARG A 308 12.36 8.15 -8.40
C ARG A 308 13.47 7.33 -7.76
N ALA A 309 14.04 6.36 -8.45
CA ALA A 309 15.07 5.48 -7.88
C ALA A 309 16.38 6.22 -7.58
N ARG A 310 16.98 5.91 -6.45
CA ARG A 310 18.39 6.25 -6.22
C ARG A 310 19.28 5.28 -7.00
N SER A 311 20.29 5.80 -7.67
CA SER A 311 21.27 4.93 -8.34
C SER A 311 22.04 4.08 -7.33
N ALA A 312 22.39 2.87 -7.75
CA ALA A 312 23.20 1.94 -6.96
C ALA A 312 24.52 2.58 -6.49
N ALA A 313 25.15 3.39 -7.34
CA ALA A 313 26.38 4.12 -7.00
C ALA A 313 26.20 5.07 -5.81
N VAL A 314 25.08 5.81 -5.75
CA VAL A 314 24.76 6.71 -4.63
C VAL A 314 24.55 5.92 -3.34
N VAL A 315 23.87 4.77 -3.42
CA VAL A 315 23.65 3.88 -2.27
C VAL A 315 24.99 3.37 -1.73
N ILE A 316 25.88 2.89 -2.61
CA ILE A 316 27.20 2.38 -2.21
C ILE A 316 28.09 3.50 -1.66
N ALA A 317 28.06 4.70 -2.25
CA ALA A 317 28.81 5.84 -1.71
C ALA A 317 28.35 6.21 -0.28
N ALA A 318 27.05 6.17 -0.02
CA ALA A 318 26.50 6.40 1.31
C ALA A 318 26.86 5.25 2.30
N ALA A 319 26.83 4.01 1.84
CA ALA A 319 27.18 2.83 2.65
C ALA A 319 28.65 2.87 3.08
N ARG A 320 29.56 3.25 2.18
CA ARG A 320 31.00 3.40 2.48
C ARG A 320 31.27 4.43 3.58
N LYS A 321 30.51 5.54 3.61
CA LYS A 321 30.62 6.55 4.68
C LYS A 321 30.23 5.99 6.05
N LEU A 322 29.45 4.93 6.08
CA LEU A 322 29.05 4.18 7.28
C LEU A 322 29.94 2.96 7.57
N GLY A 323 31.10 2.86 6.90
CA GLY A 323 32.03 1.75 7.05
C GLY A 323 31.55 0.41 6.48
N ARG A 324 30.52 0.41 5.63
CA ARG A 324 29.95 -0.79 5.04
C ARG A 324 30.64 -1.18 3.73
N ARG A 325 30.88 -2.47 3.58
CA ARG A 325 31.33 -3.03 2.31
C ARG A 325 30.13 -3.33 1.44
N GLY A 326 30.22 -3.06 0.15
CA GLY A 326 29.16 -3.36 -0.79
C GLY A 326 29.56 -3.08 -2.22
N ARG A 327 28.75 -3.55 -3.13
CA ARG A 327 28.91 -3.49 -4.57
C ARG A 327 27.63 -2.93 -5.22
N ALA A 328 27.79 -2.10 -6.25
CA ALA A 328 26.70 -1.72 -7.12
C ALA A 328 26.47 -2.83 -8.14
N CYS A 329 25.22 -3.17 -8.39
CA CYS A 329 24.78 -4.10 -9.42
C CYS A 329 23.89 -3.34 -10.41
N ASP A 330 23.97 -3.71 -11.68
CA ASP A 330 23.19 -3.06 -12.75
C ASP A 330 21.73 -3.50 -12.71
N THR A 331 21.48 -4.76 -12.32
CA THR A 331 20.12 -5.33 -12.23
C THR A 331 19.93 -6.09 -10.92
N VAL A 332 18.66 -6.35 -10.58
CA VAL A 332 18.31 -7.21 -9.45
C VAL A 332 18.71 -8.65 -9.73
N ALA A 333 18.55 -9.13 -10.97
CA ALA A 333 18.99 -10.47 -11.39
C ALA A 333 20.48 -10.69 -11.14
N GLU A 334 21.35 -9.73 -11.51
CA GLU A 334 22.79 -9.79 -11.20
C GLU A 334 23.04 -9.89 -9.69
N ALA A 335 22.34 -9.09 -8.90
CA ALA A 335 22.50 -9.13 -7.45
C ALA A 335 22.07 -10.47 -6.85
N LEU A 336 20.99 -11.07 -7.33
CA LEU A 336 20.52 -12.39 -6.89
C LEU A 336 21.49 -13.50 -7.31
N GLU A 337 22.04 -13.43 -8.51
CA GLU A 337 23.06 -14.36 -8.99
C GLU A 337 24.33 -14.30 -8.15
N LEU A 338 24.81 -13.09 -7.82
CA LEU A 338 25.95 -12.87 -6.93
C LEU A 338 25.68 -13.33 -5.49
N ALA A 339 24.46 -13.22 -5.02
CA ALA A 339 24.05 -13.72 -3.70
C ALA A 339 24.15 -15.25 -3.64
N GLY A 340 23.80 -15.95 -4.72
CA GLY A 340 23.84 -17.41 -4.82
C GLY A 340 22.97 -18.09 -3.76
N GLU A 341 23.49 -19.13 -3.13
CA GLU A 341 22.75 -19.90 -2.10
C GLU A 341 22.83 -19.27 -0.70
N ARG A 342 23.44 -18.12 -0.53
CA ARG A 342 23.56 -17.46 0.77
C ARG A 342 22.21 -16.92 1.25
N PRO A 343 21.92 -16.96 2.58
CA PRO A 343 20.72 -16.31 3.13
C PRO A 343 20.67 -14.83 2.72
N THR A 344 19.64 -14.46 1.94
CA THR A 344 19.55 -13.16 1.30
C THR A 344 18.27 -12.44 1.67
N LEU A 345 18.37 -11.14 1.96
CA LEU A 345 17.23 -10.24 2.15
C LEU A 345 17.18 -9.24 1.00
N VAL A 346 16.05 -9.18 0.30
CA VAL A 346 15.75 -8.12 -0.69
C VAL A 346 14.83 -7.11 -0.03
N VAL A 347 15.28 -5.83 0.09
CA VAL A 347 14.56 -4.83 0.87
C VAL A 347 14.85 -3.39 0.43
N GLY A 348 13.97 -2.46 0.76
CA GLY A 348 14.16 -1.02 0.60
C GLY A 348 13.17 -0.34 -0.34
N SER A 349 12.50 -1.09 -1.20
CA SER A 349 11.46 -0.59 -2.10
C SER A 349 10.53 -1.70 -2.57
N SER A 350 9.23 -1.39 -2.74
CA SER A 350 8.28 -2.30 -3.40
C SER A 350 8.64 -2.57 -4.85
N TYR A 351 9.21 -1.60 -5.56
CA TYR A 351 9.68 -1.77 -6.94
C TYR A 351 10.82 -2.78 -7.02
N LEU A 352 11.81 -2.68 -6.13
CA LEU A 352 12.91 -3.66 -6.05
C LEU A 352 12.40 -5.07 -5.78
N VAL A 353 11.46 -5.21 -4.85
CA VAL A 353 10.83 -6.49 -4.51
C VAL A 353 10.04 -7.03 -5.69
N ALA A 354 9.33 -6.18 -6.43
CA ALA A 354 8.60 -6.57 -7.63
C ALA A 354 9.53 -7.14 -8.72
N GLU A 355 10.69 -6.49 -8.95
CA GLU A 355 11.70 -7.01 -9.86
C GLU A 355 12.24 -8.37 -9.41
N ALA A 356 12.64 -8.47 -8.14
CA ALA A 356 13.14 -9.73 -7.59
C ALA A 356 12.12 -10.87 -7.69
N ARG A 357 10.82 -10.58 -7.50
CA ARG A 357 9.75 -11.57 -7.68
C ARG A 357 9.65 -12.06 -9.12
N ARG A 358 9.76 -11.15 -10.11
CA ARG A 358 9.79 -11.52 -11.54
C ARG A 358 10.99 -12.40 -11.87
N ASP A 359 12.19 -12.01 -11.41
CA ASP A 359 13.43 -12.76 -11.67
C ASP A 359 13.41 -14.15 -11.02
N LEU A 360 12.72 -14.29 -9.90
CA LEU A 360 12.51 -15.57 -9.19
C LEU A 360 11.33 -16.40 -9.74
N GLY A 361 10.62 -15.90 -10.76
CA GLY A 361 9.44 -16.58 -11.31
C GLY A 361 8.29 -16.75 -10.31
N LEU A 362 8.19 -15.86 -9.31
CA LEU A 362 7.10 -15.92 -8.34
C LEU A 362 5.81 -15.39 -8.98
N PRO A 363 4.66 -16.06 -8.73
CA PRO A 363 3.40 -15.71 -9.38
C PRO A 363 3.02 -14.26 -9.08
N GLY A 364 2.53 -13.56 -10.07
CA GLY A 364 1.79 -12.31 -9.87
C GLY A 364 0.55 -12.60 -9.03
N SER A 365 -0.01 -11.57 -8.39
CA SER A 365 -1.28 -11.71 -7.67
C SER A 365 -2.46 -12.08 -8.59
N ASP A 366 -2.23 -12.06 -9.90
CA ASP A 366 -3.19 -12.41 -10.95
C ASP A 366 -3.20 -13.93 -11.27
N GLU A 367 -2.22 -14.67 -10.77
CA GLU A 367 -2.00 -16.09 -11.08
C GLU A 367 -2.17 -17.03 -9.86
N SER A 368 -2.61 -16.48 -8.72
CA SER A 368 -2.76 -17.22 -7.46
C SER A 368 -4.20 -17.60 -7.13
#